data_81eef282b063d69d023cbba409b628f9
#
_entry.id   81eef282b063d69d023cbba409b628f9
#
_cell.length_a   1.000
_cell.length_b   1.000
_cell.length_c   1.000
_cell.angle_alpha   90.00
_cell.angle_beta   90.00
_cell.angle_gamma   90.00
#
_symmetry.space_group_name_H-M   'P 1'
#
loop_
_entity.id
_entity.type
_entity.pdbx_description
1 polymer ?
#
loop_
_entity_poly.entity_id
_entity_poly.type
_entity_poly.pdbx_seq_one_letter_code
_entity_poly.pdbx_strand_id
1 'polypeptide(L)'
;MNLNAYRIISFAAATFIAGQLVAQSPAPTTLVKANRLLDPRSGNVLSPAALIIEDGKIKEVGPPTQVQGHAPNDVKTIDLGSATLLPGLIDGHTHLFLDIVRLPDAEAQRHENGIFAPGLLLAIVESPTKRALLGAQMAREDLESGITTVRNLGHSGIDGDTELRDAIKAGRVSGPRILASGRKLITRGDYVQNLNPALAEAILEQEFLLIDGTDRARQAVRRNAFQNVDVIKVAADENLTVPELAAVIEETHRKHLKVAVHAVDKTSIQT
;
A
#
# COMPACT_ATOMS: atom_id res chain seq x y z
N MET A 1 69.73 -22.84 -33.63
CA MET A 1 69.07 -22.47 -32.34
C MET A 1 67.59 -22.48 -32.61
N ASN A 2 66.88 -23.47 -32.05
CA ASN A 2 65.54 -23.87 -32.43
C ASN A 2 64.47 -23.04 -31.63
N LEU A 3 63.55 -22.43 -32.39
CA LEU A 3 62.33 -21.84 -31.86
C LEU A 3 61.19 -22.85 -31.98
N ASN A 4 60.73 -23.36 -30.85
CA ASN A 4 59.57 -24.24 -30.78
C ASN A 4 58.28 -23.40 -30.79
N ALA A 5 57.47 -23.62 -31.84
CA ALA A 5 56.15 -23.07 -31.98
C ALA A 5 55.14 -23.93 -31.18
N TYR A 6 54.51 -23.35 -30.16
CA TYR A 6 53.34 -23.96 -29.48
C TYR A 6 52.09 -23.65 -30.30
N ARG A 7 51.48 -24.68 -30.86
CA ARG A 7 50.12 -24.64 -31.43
C ARG A 7 49.10 -24.72 -30.31
N ILE A 8 48.34 -23.63 -30.10
CA ILE A 8 47.16 -23.64 -29.23
C ILE A 8 45.99 -24.14 -30.08
N ILE A 9 45.47 -25.32 -29.73
CA ILE A 9 44.22 -25.85 -30.28
C ILE A 9 43.08 -25.31 -29.41
N SER A 10 42.30 -24.37 -29.93
CA SER A 10 41.09 -23.88 -29.29
C SER A 10 39.94 -24.85 -29.60
N PHE A 11 39.48 -25.59 -28.59
CA PHE A 11 38.24 -26.35 -28.64
C PHE A 11 37.08 -25.37 -28.32
N ALA A 12 36.28 -25.01 -29.31
CA ALA A 12 35.01 -24.34 -29.12
C ALA A 12 33.95 -25.38 -28.75
N ALA A 13 33.62 -25.50 -27.46
CA ALA A 13 32.47 -26.25 -27.01
C ALA A 13 31.21 -25.42 -27.22
N ALA A 14 30.44 -25.73 -28.25
CA ALA A 14 29.11 -25.17 -28.44
C ALA A 14 28.13 -25.87 -27.47
N THR A 15 27.84 -25.18 -26.34
CA THR A 15 26.80 -25.66 -25.42
C THR A 15 25.45 -25.29 -26.01
N PHE A 16 24.72 -26.26 -26.55
CA PHE A 16 23.30 -26.11 -26.89
C PHE A 16 22.51 -26.06 -25.59
N ILE A 17 22.11 -24.87 -25.17
CA ILE A 17 21.08 -24.69 -24.13
C ILE A 17 19.74 -24.97 -24.82
N ALA A 18 19.27 -26.21 -24.71
CA ALA A 18 17.87 -26.54 -25.01
C ALA A 18 17.01 -25.86 -23.95
N GLY A 19 16.46 -24.69 -24.28
CA GLY A 19 15.45 -24.03 -23.47
C GLY A 19 14.24 -24.98 -23.39
N GLN A 20 14.05 -25.63 -22.25
CA GLN A 20 12.78 -26.26 -21.94
C GLN A 20 11.72 -25.14 -21.86
N LEU A 21 10.86 -25.05 -22.87
CA LEU A 21 9.58 -24.35 -22.74
C LEU A 21 8.81 -25.13 -21.66
N VAL A 22 8.88 -24.62 -20.42
CA VAL A 22 7.95 -25.02 -19.37
C VAL A 22 6.59 -24.52 -19.86
N ALA A 23 5.76 -25.42 -20.35
CA ALA A 23 4.37 -25.11 -20.65
C ALA A 23 3.76 -24.59 -19.35
N GLN A 24 3.45 -23.29 -19.28
CA GLN A 24 2.71 -22.72 -18.17
C GLN A 24 1.40 -23.48 -18.07
N SER A 25 1.17 -24.11 -16.92
CA SER A 25 -0.15 -24.67 -16.63
C SER A 25 -1.19 -23.57 -16.85
N PRO A 26 -2.31 -23.87 -17.51
CA PRO A 26 -3.36 -22.88 -17.71
C PRO A 26 -3.72 -22.25 -16.36
N ALA A 27 -3.87 -20.95 -16.35
CA ALA A 27 -4.20 -20.20 -15.14
C ALA A 27 -5.48 -20.77 -14.52
N PRO A 28 -5.52 -20.93 -13.19
CA PRO A 28 -6.66 -21.55 -12.53
C PRO A 28 -7.93 -20.71 -12.77
N THR A 29 -8.91 -21.30 -13.43
CA THR A 29 -10.22 -20.70 -13.64
C THR A 29 -11.12 -21.03 -12.45
N THR A 30 -11.89 -20.05 -11.98
CA THR A 30 -12.88 -20.22 -10.91
C THR A 30 -14.20 -19.63 -11.34
N LEU A 31 -15.28 -20.42 -11.18
CA LEU A 31 -16.65 -19.96 -11.35
C LEU A 31 -17.21 -19.60 -9.96
N VAL A 32 -17.70 -18.38 -9.79
CA VAL A 32 -18.36 -17.94 -8.56
C VAL A 32 -19.83 -17.69 -8.87
N LYS A 33 -20.72 -18.25 -8.03
CA LYS A 33 -22.17 -18.05 -8.11
C LYS A 33 -22.67 -17.37 -6.86
N ALA A 34 -23.65 -16.48 -7.00
CA ALA A 34 -24.33 -15.83 -5.87
C ALA A 34 -25.77 -15.49 -6.24
N ASN A 35 -26.61 -15.29 -5.22
CA ASN A 35 -27.98 -14.84 -5.46
C ASN A 35 -28.04 -13.43 -6.08
N ARG A 36 -27.10 -12.54 -5.72
CA ARG A 36 -27.06 -11.16 -6.20
C ARG A 36 -25.63 -10.69 -6.44
N LEU A 37 -25.49 -9.79 -7.42
CA LEU A 37 -24.25 -9.04 -7.67
C LEU A 37 -24.63 -7.58 -7.89
N LEU A 38 -24.00 -6.68 -7.11
CA LEU A 38 -24.16 -5.23 -7.27
C LEU A 38 -23.13 -4.69 -8.27
N ASP A 39 -23.62 -3.98 -9.30
CA ASP A 39 -22.77 -3.11 -10.10
C ASP A 39 -22.68 -1.73 -9.44
N PRO A 40 -21.52 -1.34 -8.90
CA PRO A 40 -21.39 -0.08 -8.16
C PRO A 40 -21.43 1.16 -9.07
N ARG A 41 -21.29 1.00 -10.38
CA ARG A 41 -21.33 2.12 -11.34
C ARG A 41 -22.76 2.56 -11.64
N SER A 42 -23.64 1.59 -11.82
CA SER A 42 -25.04 1.84 -12.17
C SER A 42 -25.99 1.73 -10.98
N GLY A 43 -25.57 1.09 -9.88
CA GLY A 43 -26.43 0.70 -8.77
C GLY A 43 -27.35 -0.50 -9.07
N ASN A 44 -27.24 -1.09 -10.27
CA ASN A 44 -28.07 -2.23 -10.67
C ASN A 44 -27.64 -3.51 -9.96
N VAL A 45 -28.62 -4.36 -9.69
CA VAL A 45 -28.43 -5.67 -9.08
C VAL A 45 -28.78 -6.76 -10.09
N LEU A 46 -27.80 -7.58 -10.45
CA LEU A 46 -28.01 -8.81 -11.22
C LEU A 46 -28.41 -9.93 -10.26
N SER A 47 -29.52 -10.61 -10.55
CA SER A 47 -30.04 -11.71 -9.70
C SER A 47 -30.77 -12.77 -10.56
N PRO A 48 -30.39 -14.06 -10.51
CA PRO A 48 -29.14 -14.58 -9.93
C PRO A 48 -27.90 -14.19 -10.76
N ALA A 49 -26.72 -14.27 -10.14
CA ALA A 49 -25.47 -13.86 -10.74
C ALA A 49 -24.39 -14.93 -10.71
N ALA A 50 -23.54 -14.93 -11.72
CA ALA A 50 -22.28 -15.68 -11.73
C ALA A 50 -21.16 -14.87 -12.37
N LEU A 51 -19.92 -15.22 -12.06
CA LEU A 51 -18.74 -14.66 -12.70
C LEU A 51 -17.65 -15.72 -12.86
N ILE A 52 -16.84 -15.56 -13.91
CA ILE A 52 -15.62 -16.32 -14.15
C ILE A 52 -14.43 -15.48 -13.76
N ILE A 53 -13.56 -16.04 -12.92
CA ILE A 53 -12.23 -15.51 -12.62
C ILE A 53 -11.21 -16.37 -13.34
N GLU A 54 -10.36 -15.75 -14.15
CA GLU A 54 -9.27 -16.38 -14.87
C GLU A 54 -8.02 -15.55 -14.67
N ASP A 55 -6.94 -16.18 -14.26
CA ASP A 55 -5.66 -15.49 -14.01
C ASP A 55 -5.80 -14.30 -13.04
N GLY A 56 -6.59 -14.49 -11.97
CA GLY A 56 -6.83 -13.46 -10.95
C GLY A 56 -7.65 -12.25 -11.41
N LYS A 57 -8.29 -12.34 -12.60
CA LYS A 57 -9.11 -11.26 -13.17
C LYS A 57 -10.52 -11.74 -13.44
N ILE A 58 -11.51 -10.86 -13.25
CA ILE A 58 -12.88 -11.12 -13.66
C ILE A 58 -12.93 -11.09 -15.19
N LYS A 59 -13.23 -12.24 -15.80
CA LYS A 59 -13.34 -12.42 -17.24
C LYS A 59 -14.74 -12.15 -17.76
N GLU A 60 -15.73 -12.66 -17.04
CA GLU A 60 -17.13 -12.54 -17.42
C GLU A 60 -18.02 -12.40 -16.19
N VAL A 61 -19.11 -11.65 -16.32
CA VAL A 61 -20.17 -11.49 -15.32
C VAL A 61 -21.51 -11.59 -16.06
N GLY A 62 -22.44 -12.35 -15.52
CA GLY A 62 -23.75 -12.50 -16.14
C GLY A 62 -24.69 -13.45 -15.39
N PRO A 63 -25.83 -13.82 -15.98
CA PRO A 63 -26.71 -14.87 -15.47
C PRO A 63 -25.97 -16.21 -15.42
N PRO A 64 -26.23 -17.05 -14.37
CA PRO A 64 -25.51 -18.32 -14.19
C PRO A 64 -25.56 -19.25 -15.39
N THR A 65 -26.69 -19.34 -16.10
CA THR A 65 -26.86 -20.19 -17.27
C THR A 65 -25.92 -19.81 -18.42
N GLN A 66 -25.72 -18.52 -18.63
CA GLN A 66 -24.79 -18.00 -19.65
C GLN A 66 -23.33 -18.24 -19.25
N VAL A 67 -22.94 -17.75 -18.07
CA VAL A 67 -21.57 -17.76 -17.59
C VAL A 67 -21.03 -19.18 -17.40
N GLN A 68 -21.88 -20.09 -16.90
CA GLN A 68 -21.49 -21.49 -16.70
C GLN A 68 -21.27 -22.21 -18.03
N GLY A 69 -21.98 -21.83 -19.10
CA GLY A 69 -21.79 -22.40 -20.43
C GLY A 69 -20.43 -22.06 -21.05
N HIS A 70 -19.76 -21.00 -20.58
CA HIS A 70 -18.44 -20.57 -21.03
C HIS A 70 -17.30 -21.04 -20.11
N ALA A 71 -17.63 -21.64 -18.97
CA ALA A 71 -16.64 -22.17 -18.05
C ALA A 71 -16.11 -23.55 -18.51
N PRO A 72 -14.85 -23.89 -18.24
CA PRO A 72 -14.33 -25.26 -18.44
C PRO A 72 -15.16 -26.30 -17.68
N ASN A 73 -15.22 -27.52 -18.19
CA ASN A 73 -16.02 -28.61 -17.59
C ASN A 73 -15.59 -28.97 -16.17
N ASP A 74 -14.31 -28.81 -15.85
CA ASP A 74 -13.68 -29.12 -14.57
C ASP A 74 -13.42 -27.87 -13.71
N VAL A 75 -14.10 -26.76 -14.01
CA VAL A 75 -13.91 -25.48 -13.30
C VAL A 75 -14.22 -25.62 -11.80
N LYS A 76 -13.32 -25.10 -10.97
CA LYS A 76 -13.61 -24.92 -9.52
C LYS A 76 -14.79 -23.99 -9.36
N THR A 77 -15.85 -24.47 -8.73
CA THR A 77 -17.05 -23.68 -8.46
C THR A 77 -17.12 -23.29 -6.98
N ILE A 78 -17.36 -22.00 -6.72
CA ILE A 78 -17.68 -21.46 -5.40
C ILE A 78 -19.12 -20.97 -5.44
N ASP A 79 -20.00 -21.63 -4.70
CA ASP A 79 -21.40 -21.22 -4.59
C ASP A 79 -21.60 -20.49 -3.25
N LEU A 80 -21.95 -19.21 -3.32
CA LEU A 80 -22.17 -18.35 -2.17
C LEU A 80 -23.65 -18.30 -1.73
N GLY A 81 -24.51 -19.12 -2.34
CA GLY A 81 -25.92 -19.25 -1.99
C GLY A 81 -26.65 -17.91 -2.03
N SER A 82 -27.26 -17.53 -0.90
CA SER A 82 -28.06 -16.29 -0.78
C SER A 82 -27.25 -14.99 -0.71
N ALA A 83 -25.92 -15.05 -0.71
CA ALA A 83 -25.07 -13.88 -0.57
C ALA A 83 -25.20 -12.88 -1.73
N THR A 84 -24.82 -11.65 -1.45
CA THR A 84 -24.65 -10.59 -2.44
C THR A 84 -23.16 -10.37 -2.69
N LEU A 85 -22.73 -10.52 -3.93
CA LEU A 85 -21.38 -10.16 -4.35
C LEU A 85 -21.25 -8.64 -4.48
N LEU A 86 -20.19 -8.12 -3.92
CA LEU A 86 -19.77 -6.72 -4.04
C LEU A 86 -18.34 -6.68 -4.56
N PRO A 87 -17.92 -5.62 -5.26
CA PRO A 87 -16.51 -5.32 -5.40
C PRO A 87 -15.86 -5.16 -4.04
N GLY A 88 -14.58 -5.52 -3.93
CA GLY A 88 -13.84 -5.29 -2.69
C GLY A 88 -13.84 -3.83 -2.30
N LEU A 89 -13.98 -3.57 -1.00
CA LEU A 89 -14.00 -2.22 -0.44
C LEU A 89 -12.61 -1.58 -0.54
N ILE A 90 -12.59 -0.25 -0.54
CA ILE A 90 -11.38 0.56 -0.60
C ILE A 90 -11.34 1.47 0.62
N ASP A 91 -10.30 1.34 1.46
CA ASP A 91 -9.99 2.31 2.48
C ASP A 91 -8.97 3.32 1.95
N GLY A 92 -9.43 4.56 1.76
CA GLY A 92 -8.60 5.65 1.23
C GLY A 92 -7.69 6.31 2.26
N HIS A 93 -7.77 5.96 3.56
CA HIS A 93 -6.96 6.56 4.62
C HIS A 93 -6.81 5.62 5.82
N THR A 94 -5.79 4.78 5.79
CA THR A 94 -5.46 3.88 6.90
C THR A 94 -4.05 4.10 7.44
N HIS A 95 -3.76 3.50 8.61
CA HIS A 95 -2.47 3.49 9.29
C HIS A 95 -2.16 2.07 9.79
N LEU A 96 -1.71 1.19 8.90
CA LEU A 96 -1.51 -0.23 9.18
C LEU A 96 -0.46 -0.54 10.27
N PHE A 97 0.39 0.40 10.60
CA PHE A 97 1.50 0.21 11.56
C PHE A 97 1.24 0.87 12.92
N LEU A 98 -0.01 1.28 13.15
CA LEU A 98 -0.41 2.02 14.34
C LEU A 98 -1.76 1.51 14.86
N ASP A 99 -1.72 0.61 15.83
CA ASP A 99 -2.92 0.08 16.48
C ASP A 99 -3.27 0.91 17.72
N ILE A 100 -3.91 2.05 17.50
CA ILE A 100 -4.34 2.93 18.58
C ILE A 100 -5.61 2.44 19.29
N VAL A 101 -6.38 1.55 18.68
CA VAL A 101 -7.64 1.05 19.24
C VAL A 101 -7.39 0.06 20.37
N ARG A 102 -6.30 -0.69 20.29
CA ARG A 102 -5.92 -1.69 21.29
C ARG A 102 -5.05 -1.15 22.42
N LEU A 103 -4.71 0.14 22.39
CA LEU A 103 -3.98 0.77 23.48
C LEU A 103 -4.91 0.93 24.69
N PRO A 104 -4.47 0.56 25.91
CA PRO A 104 -5.22 0.85 27.12
C PRO A 104 -5.55 2.35 27.20
N ASP A 105 -6.78 2.68 27.55
CA ASP A 105 -7.25 4.05 27.68
C ASP A 105 -7.18 4.93 26.40
N ALA A 106 -7.21 4.31 25.22
CA ALA A 106 -7.14 5.00 23.93
C ALA A 106 -8.20 6.11 23.79
N GLU A 107 -9.36 5.94 24.41
CA GLU A 107 -10.44 6.92 24.36
C GLU A 107 -10.20 8.13 25.27
N ALA A 108 -9.66 7.93 26.46
CA ALA A 108 -9.24 8.99 27.37
C ALA A 108 -8.08 9.83 26.79
N GLN A 109 -7.15 9.15 26.13
CA GLN A 109 -5.97 9.78 25.52
C GLN A 109 -6.31 10.61 24.27
N ARG A 110 -7.45 10.34 23.61
CA ARG A 110 -7.94 11.16 22.48
C ARG A 110 -8.34 12.58 22.86
N HIS A 111 -8.74 12.80 24.09
CA HIS A 111 -9.32 14.08 24.53
C HIS A 111 -8.33 15.02 25.23
N GLU A 112 -7.26 14.52 25.81
CA GLU A 112 -6.37 15.35 26.64
C GLU A 112 -5.09 15.87 25.97
N ASN A 113 -4.51 15.13 25.00
CA ASN A 113 -3.18 15.44 24.47
C ASN A 113 -3.06 15.34 22.93
N GLY A 114 -4.17 15.36 22.20
CA GLY A 114 -4.14 15.06 20.77
C GLY A 114 -3.93 13.57 20.50
N ILE A 115 -4.55 13.10 19.44
CA ILE A 115 -4.70 11.69 19.05
C ILE A 115 -3.34 10.94 18.89
N PHE A 116 -2.22 11.65 18.85
CA PHE A 116 -1.00 11.10 18.30
C PHE A 116 0.12 10.80 19.29
N ALA A 117 0.14 11.42 20.46
CA ALA A 117 1.31 11.27 21.36
C ALA A 117 1.60 9.83 21.79
N PRO A 118 0.63 9.02 22.25
CA PRO A 118 0.93 7.63 22.65
C PRO A 118 1.26 6.73 21.46
N GLY A 119 0.56 6.89 20.33
CA GLY A 119 0.83 6.12 19.12
C GLY A 119 2.20 6.42 18.53
N LEU A 120 2.65 7.66 18.59
CA LEU A 120 3.98 8.07 18.12
C LEU A 120 5.11 7.54 19.01
N LEU A 121 4.87 7.35 20.32
CA LEU A 121 5.84 6.71 21.20
C LEU A 121 6.16 5.28 20.77
N LEU A 122 5.22 4.56 20.19
CA LEU A 122 5.45 3.21 19.66
C LEU A 122 6.56 3.20 18.61
N ALA A 123 6.72 4.29 17.84
CA ALA A 123 7.76 4.41 16.82
C ALA A 123 9.18 4.28 17.39
N ILE A 124 9.39 4.64 18.65
CA ILE A 124 10.68 4.59 19.31
C ILE A 124 10.79 3.48 20.37
N VAL A 125 9.66 3.01 20.89
CA VAL A 125 9.63 1.94 21.89
C VAL A 125 9.64 0.56 21.24
N GLU A 126 8.97 0.42 20.09
CA GLU A 126 8.88 -0.85 19.37
C GLU A 126 9.90 -0.93 18.24
N SER A 127 10.51 -2.10 18.08
CA SER A 127 11.43 -2.33 16.97
C SER A 127 10.71 -2.27 15.61
N PRO A 128 11.36 -1.84 14.51
CA PRO A 128 10.80 -1.86 13.18
C PRO A 128 10.23 -3.23 12.77
N THR A 129 10.90 -4.32 13.18
CA THR A 129 10.44 -5.70 12.93
C THR A 129 9.10 -5.99 13.61
N LYS A 130 8.92 -5.58 14.86
CA LYS A 130 7.66 -5.78 15.58
C LYS A 130 6.53 -5.00 14.91
N ARG A 131 6.78 -3.77 14.51
CA ARG A 131 5.82 -2.93 13.80
C ARG A 131 5.48 -3.49 12.42
N ALA A 132 6.44 -4.07 11.70
CA ALA A 132 6.18 -4.74 10.43
C ALA A 132 5.26 -5.96 10.59
N LEU A 133 5.41 -6.75 11.66
CA LEU A 133 4.52 -7.86 11.98
C LEU A 133 3.10 -7.38 12.33
N LEU A 134 2.97 -6.29 13.07
CA LEU A 134 1.68 -5.64 13.32
C LEU A 134 1.04 -5.18 12.00
N GLY A 135 1.79 -4.50 11.14
CA GLY A 135 1.30 -4.05 9.83
C GLY A 135 0.80 -5.20 8.95
N ALA A 136 1.51 -6.34 8.96
CA ALA A 136 1.09 -7.54 8.25
C ALA A 136 -0.20 -8.15 8.84
N GLN A 137 -0.36 -8.14 10.16
CA GLN A 137 -1.57 -8.59 10.82
C GLN A 137 -2.77 -7.70 10.46
N MET A 138 -2.63 -6.38 10.59
CA MET A 138 -3.69 -5.42 10.27
C MET A 138 -4.09 -5.48 8.80
N ALA A 139 -3.12 -5.59 7.89
CA ALA A 139 -3.38 -5.76 6.48
C ALA A 139 -4.20 -7.04 6.18
N ARG A 140 -3.91 -8.14 6.89
CA ARG A 140 -4.70 -9.37 6.75
C ARG A 140 -6.12 -9.18 7.29
N GLU A 141 -6.28 -8.54 8.43
CA GLU A 141 -7.60 -8.25 9.03
C GLU A 141 -8.46 -7.37 8.11
N ASP A 142 -7.87 -6.36 7.47
CA ASP A 142 -8.54 -5.55 6.45
C ASP A 142 -9.03 -6.42 5.27
N LEU A 143 -8.16 -7.27 4.73
CA LEU A 143 -8.53 -8.16 3.62
C LEU A 143 -9.65 -9.13 4.01
N GLU A 144 -9.58 -9.75 5.19
CA GLU A 144 -10.59 -10.67 5.73
C GLU A 144 -11.94 -9.96 5.98
N SER A 145 -11.90 -8.64 6.24
CA SER A 145 -13.10 -7.79 6.38
C SER A 145 -13.68 -7.34 5.04
N GLY A 146 -13.05 -7.72 3.91
CA GLY A 146 -13.50 -7.36 2.56
C GLY A 146 -12.89 -6.06 2.01
N ILE A 147 -11.94 -5.45 2.70
CA ILE A 147 -11.16 -4.29 2.21
C ILE A 147 -10.01 -4.83 1.35
N THR A 148 -10.11 -4.66 0.05
CA THR A 148 -9.15 -5.23 -0.92
C THR A 148 -8.10 -4.22 -1.41
N THR A 149 -8.27 -2.96 -1.09
CA THR A 149 -7.32 -1.89 -1.40
C THR A 149 -7.29 -0.90 -0.26
N VAL A 150 -6.09 -0.51 0.17
CA VAL A 150 -5.88 0.51 1.20
C VAL A 150 -4.88 1.56 0.73
N ARG A 151 -5.02 2.76 1.25
CA ARG A 151 -4.00 3.79 1.11
C ARG A 151 -3.43 4.11 2.50
N ASN A 152 -2.22 3.61 2.77
CA ASN A 152 -1.52 3.87 4.02
C ASN A 152 -0.88 5.25 3.99
N LEU A 153 -1.23 6.13 4.92
CA LEU A 153 -0.87 7.54 4.90
C LEU A 153 0.05 7.94 6.06
N GLY A 154 1.18 7.25 6.18
CA GLY A 154 2.21 7.48 7.18
C GLY A 154 2.12 6.58 8.40
N HIS A 155 2.92 6.86 9.41
CA HIS A 155 3.09 6.09 10.65
C HIS A 155 3.59 4.65 10.44
N SER A 156 4.34 4.44 9.37
CA SER A 156 4.95 3.14 9.00
C SER A 156 6.46 3.07 9.25
N GLY A 157 7.01 4.06 9.94
CA GLY A 157 8.46 4.21 10.04
C GLY A 157 9.09 4.62 8.72
N ILE A 158 10.33 4.24 8.50
CA ILE A 158 11.12 4.71 7.34
C ILE A 158 10.59 4.11 6.02
N ASP A 159 10.26 2.82 6.00
CA ASP A 159 9.97 2.05 4.78
C ASP A 159 8.90 0.94 4.97
N GLY A 160 8.29 0.85 6.14
CA GLY A 160 7.41 -0.28 6.50
C GLY A 160 6.28 -0.52 5.51
N ASP A 161 5.61 0.52 5.02
CA ASP A 161 4.48 0.38 4.10
C ASP A 161 4.91 0.00 2.67
N THR A 162 6.05 0.47 2.19
CA THR A 162 6.61 0.06 0.90
C THR A 162 7.06 -1.39 0.93
N GLU A 163 7.72 -1.83 2.01
CA GLU A 163 8.16 -3.21 2.19
C GLU A 163 6.97 -4.17 2.35
N LEU A 164 5.95 -3.80 3.13
CA LEU A 164 4.73 -4.61 3.28
C LEU A 164 3.97 -4.73 1.96
N ARG A 165 3.80 -3.63 1.21
CA ARG A 165 3.21 -3.63 -0.12
C ARG A 165 3.92 -4.63 -1.04
N ASP A 166 5.25 -4.57 -1.07
CA ASP A 166 6.05 -5.39 -1.97
C ASP A 166 6.07 -6.87 -1.53
N ALA A 167 5.99 -7.13 -0.22
CA ALA A 167 5.82 -8.50 0.30
C ALA A 167 4.46 -9.10 -0.08
N ILE A 168 3.37 -8.31 0.01
CA ILE A 168 2.02 -8.73 -0.41
C ILE A 168 2.01 -8.96 -1.93
N LYS A 169 2.56 -8.03 -2.71
CA LYS A 169 2.65 -8.16 -4.18
C LYS A 169 3.45 -9.40 -4.61
N ALA A 170 4.45 -9.77 -3.85
CA ALA A 170 5.24 -10.98 -4.07
C ALA A 170 4.58 -12.28 -3.56
N GLY A 171 3.38 -12.19 -2.96
CA GLY A 171 2.66 -13.33 -2.38
C GLY A 171 3.29 -13.92 -1.11
N ARG A 172 4.19 -13.19 -0.45
CA ARG A 172 4.84 -13.62 0.80
C ARG A 172 3.97 -13.40 2.03
N VAL A 173 3.10 -12.41 1.97
CA VAL A 173 2.18 -12.01 3.03
C VAL A 173 0.80 -11.81 2.43
N SER A 174 -0.26 -12.24 3.13
CA SER A 174 -1.64 -11.95 2.73
C SER A 174 -2.04 -10.55 3.16
N GLY A 175 -2.70 -9.81 2.27
CA GLY A 175 -3.20 -8.47 2.55
C GLY A 175 -3.82 -7.82 1.31
N PRO A 176 -4.41 -6.62 1.47
CA PRO A 176 -4.99 -5.85 0.38
C PRO A 176 -3.90 -5.27 -0.53
N ARG A 177 -4.29 -4.69 -1.65
CA ARG A 177 -3.40 -3.81 -2.41
C ARG A 177 -3.11 -2.57 -1.58
N ILE A 178 -1.84 -2.28 -1.33
CA ILE A 178 -1.42 -1.08 -0.59
C ILE A 178 -0.95 -0.01 -1.57
N LEU A 179 -1.45 1.22 -1.38
CA LEU A 179 -0.84 2.44 -1.88
C LEU A 179 -0.03 3.04 -0.73
N ALA A 180 1.29 2.96 -0.83
CA ALA A 180 2.23 3.37 0.21
C ALA A 180 2.59 4.85 0.08
N SER A 181 2.66 5.57 1.20
CA SER A 181 3.06 6.98 1.22
C SER A 181 4.47 7.23 1.76
N GLY A 182 5.08 6.24 2.40
CA GLY A 182 6.30 6.46 3.15
C GLY A 182 6.07 7.39 4.35
N ARG A 183 7.10 8.11 4.76
CA ARG A 183 7.01 9.06 5.87
C ARG A 183 6.18 10.28 5.49
N LYS A 184 5.34 10.72 6.44
CA LYS A 184 4.52 11.93 6.29
C LYS A 184 5.42 13.17 6.28
N LEU A 185 5.14 14.11 5.39
CA LEU A 185 5.78 15.43 5.35
C LEU A 185 5.05 16.35 6.32
N ILE A 186 5.81 16.99 7.22
CA ILE A 186 5.28 17.92 8.23
C ILE A 186 6.21 19.12 8.42
N THR A 187 5.69 20.24 8.92
CA THR A 187 6.47 21.28 9.53
C THR A 187 6.78 20.95 10.98
N ARG A 188 7.75 21.63 11.58
CA ARG A 188 8.05 21.46 13.02
C ARG A 188 6.95 22.09 13.86
N GLY A 189 6.26 21.29 14.63
CA GLY A 189 5.13 21.76 15.46
C GLY A 189 4.20 20.63 15.89
N ASP A 190 2.94 20.76 15.70
CA ASP A 190 1.77 20.03 16.18
C ASP A 190 1.94 18.62 16.73
N TYR A 191 2.69 17.77 16.05
CA TYR A 191 2.80 16.34 16.43
C TYR A 191 3.71 16.09 17.64
N VAL A 192 4.65 16.98 17.94
CA VAL A 192 5.70 16.71 18.94
C VAL A 192 5.97 17.90 19.88
N GLN A 193 5.23 19.00 19.77
CA GLN A 193 5.50 20.27 20.46
C GLN A 193 5.51 20.16 22.00
N ASN A 194 4.75 19.23 22.58
CA ASN A 194 4.62 19.05 24.01
C ASN A 194 5.50 17.92 24.58
N LEU A 195 6.37 17.36 23.76
CA LEU A 195 7.27 16.27 24.16
C LEU A 195 8.63 16.81 24.62
N ASN A 196 9.33 16.01 25.41
CA ASN A 196 10.74 16.25 25.67
C ASN A 196 11.51 16.36 24.35
N PRO A 197 12.37 17.39 24.15
CA PRO A 197 13.04 17.63 22.87
C PRO A 197 13.79 16.41 22.30
N ALA A 198 14.48 15.62 23.13
CA ALA A 198 15.19 14.44 22.66
C ALA A 198 14.23 13.36 22.14
N LEU A 199 13.06 13.23 22.76
CA LEU A 199 12.02 12.31 22.35
C LEU A 199 11.36 12.77 21.03
N ALA A 200 11.07 14.09 20.95
CA ALA A 200 10.53 14.71 19.75
C ALA A 200 11.43 14.47 18.53
N GLU A 201 12.75 14.71 18.65
CA GLU A 201 13.70 14.47 17.56
C GLU A 201 13.76 13.00 17.16
N ALA A 202 13.72 12.06 18.10
CA ALA A 202 13.71 10.63 17.79
C ALA A 202 12.45 10.23 16.99
N ILE A 203 11.28 10.75 17.36
CA ILE A 203 10.02 10.51 16.64
C ILE A 203 10.06 11.13 15.23
N LEU A 204 10.53 12.37 15.13
CA LEU A 204 10.65 13.07 13.85
C LEU A 204 11.55 12.30 12.88
N GLU A 205 12.66 11.78 13.35
CA GLU A 205 13.59 11.01 12.52
C GLU A 205 12.97 9.70 12.00
N GLN A 206 12.15 9.04 12.79
CA GLN A 206 11.55 7.75 12.43
C GLN A 206 10.31 7.88 11.56
N GLU A 207 9.42 8.83 11.88
CA GLU A 207 8.06 8.87 11.31
C GLU A 207 7.85 9.95 10.26
N PHE A 208 8.67 11.01 10.27
CA PHE A 208 8.37 12.21 9.50
C PHE A 208 9.54 12.68 8.62
N LEU A 209 9.21 13.50 7.64
CA LEU A 209 10.14 14.31 6.89
C LEU A 209 9.79 15.78 7.11
N LEU A 210 10.71 16.52 7.72
CA LEU A 210 10.54 17.96 7.95
C LEU A 210 10.68 18.73 6.64
N ILE A 211 9.74 19.66 6.41
CA ILE A 211 9.65 20.48 5.19
C ILE A 211 9.77 21.98 5.47
N ASP A 212 10.48 22.36 6.54
CA ASP A 212 10.73 23.77 6.87
C ASP A 212 11.52 24.48 5.74
N GLY A 213 10.81 25.18 4.86
CA GLY A 213 11.33 25.82 3.65
C GLY A 213 11.16 25.00 2.36
N THR A 214 10.99 25.70 1.24
CA THR A 214 10.67 25.11 -0.08
C THR A 214 11.70 24.10 -0.58
N ASP A 215 12.99 24.30 -0.27
CA ASP A 215 14.05 23.38 -0.70
C ASP A 215 13.98 22.05 0.07
N ARG A 216 13.71 22.10 1.39
CA ARG A 216 13.49 20.89 2.19
C ARG A 216 12.23 20.17 1.76
N ALA A 217 11.16 20.91 1.42
CA ALA A 217 9.94 20.33 0.89
C ALA A 217 10.20 19.50 -0.38
N ARG A 218 10.96 20.04 -1.35
CA ARG A 218 11.36 19.30 -2.55
C ARG A 218 12.26 18.10 -2.25
N GLN A 219 13.19 18.24 -1.31
CA GLN A 219 14.08 17.13 -0.91
C GLN A 219 13.29 15.99 -0.24
N ALA A 220 12.31 16.31 0.62
CA ALA A 220 11.45 15.34 1.27
C ALA A 220 10.64 14.53 0.25
N VAL A 221 10.04 15.18 -0.75
CA VAL A 221 9.35 14.50 -1.85
C VAL A 221 10.29 13.56 -2.61
N ARG A 222 11.50 14.02 -2.96
CA ARG A 222 12.50 13.20 -3.66
C ARG A 222 12.91 11.98 -2.84
N ARG A 223 13.03 12.13 -1.52
CA ARG A 223 13.40 11.04 -0.61
C ARG A 223 12.32 9.95 -0.58
N ASN A 224 11.05 10.31 -0.44
CA ASN A 224 9.95 9.35 -0.52
C ASN A 224 9.82 8.73 -1.93
N ALA A 225 9.95 9.53 -2.98
CA ALA A 225 9.94 9.02 -4.36
C ALA A 225 11.07 8.02 -4.64
N PHE A 226 12.25 8.21 -4.03
CA PHE A 226 13.36 7.24 -4.10
C PHE A 226 13.02 5.91 -3.43
N GLN A 227 12.17 5.92 -2.39
CA GLN A 227 11.64 4.72 -1.74
C GLN A 227 10.47 4.09 -2.51
N ASN A 228 10.17 4.59 -3.72
CA ASN A 228 9.13 4.05 -4.59
C ASN A 228 7.73 4.09 -3.97
N VAL A 229 7.37 5.19 -3.31
CA VAL A 229 6.02 5.39 -2.79
C VAL A 229 5.00 5.61 -3.91
N ASP A 230 3.72 5.37 -3.64
CA ASP A 230 2.61 5.54 -4.58
C ASP A 230 1.95 6.92 -4.47
N VAL A 231 2.13 7.59 -3.33
CA VAL A 231 1.51 8.88 -3.00
C VAL A 231 2.41 9.64 -2.02
N ILE A 232 2.37 10.96 -2.06
CA ILE A 232 3.03 11.80 -1.04
C ILE A 232 1.97 12.26 -0.03
N LYS A 233 2.22 12.01 1.26
CA LYS A 233 1.37 12.49 2.36
C LYS A 233 1.99 13.72 3.00
N VAL A 234 1.22 14.80 3.10
CA VAL A 234 1.61 16.03 3.81
C VAL A 234 0.54 16.40 4.84
N ALA A 235 0.94 16.94 5.98
CA ALA A 235 0.03 17.59 6.90
C ALA A 235 0.01 19.10 6.60
N ALA A 236 -1.18 19.64 6.35
CA ALA A 236 -1.43 21.07 6.29
C ALA A 236 -1.84 21.51 7.69
N ASP A 237 -0.86 21.78 8.53
CA ASP A 237 -1.02 22.43 9.83
C ASP A 237 -0.84 23.94 9.69
N GLU A 238 -1.08 24.68 10.77
CA GLU A 238 -0.99 26.14 10.78
C GLU A 238 0.41 26.70 10.50
N ASN A 239 1.46 25.87 10.57
CA ASN A 239 2.84 26.25 10.31
C ASN A 239 3.24 26.05 8.85
N LEU A 240 2.44 25.29 8.07
CA LEU A 240 2.71 25.05 6.65
C LEU A 240 2.37 26.29 5.83
N THR A 241 3.36 26.86 5.19
CA THR A 241 3.18 28.02 4.32
C THR A 241 2.74 27.62 2.90
N VAL A 242 2.00 28.51 2.24
CA VAL A 242 1.58 28.31 0.84
C VAL A 242 2.77 28.02 -0.10
N PRO A 243 3.94 28.70 -0.02
CA PRO A 243 5.09 28.36 -0.86
C PRO A 243 5.65 26.96 -0.60
N GLU A 244 5.64 26.46 0.64
CA GLU A 244 6.07 25.10 0.97
C GLU A 244 5.13 24.05 0.40
N LEU A 245 3.82 24.24 0.56
CA LEU A 245 2.81 23.35 -0.02
C LEU A 245 2.92 23.33 -1.55
N ALA A 246 3.07 24.49 -2.18
CA ALA A 246 3.28 24.57 -3.63
C ALA A 246 4.54 23.81 -4.07
N ALA A 247 5.64 23.92 -3.32
CA ALA A 247 6.87 23.18 -3.61
C ALA A 247 6.70 21.66 -3.49
N VAL A 248 5.92 21.19 -2.49
CA VAL A 248 5.55 19.76 -2.36
C VAL A 248 4.75 19.32 -3.57
N ILE A 249 3.70 20.06 -3.95
CA ILE A 249 2.80 19.72 -5.06
C ILE A 249 3.56 19.66 -6.39
N GLU A 250 4.32 20.72 -6.71
CA GLU A 250 5.11 20.80 -7.93
C GLU A 250 6.10 19.63 -8.07
N GLU A 251 6.90 19.38 -7.03
CA GLU A 251 7.90 18.31 -7.07
C GLU A 251 7.24 16.93 -7.13
N THR A 252 6.10 16.73 -6.45
CA THR A 252 5.31 15.51 -6.49
C THR A 252 4.77 15.24 -7.90
N HIS A 253 4.20 16.24 -8.55
CA HIS A 253 3.70 16.11 -9.92
C HIS A 253 4.83 15.86 -10.93
N ARG A 254 6.02 16.43 -10.72
CA ARG A 254 7.20 16.11 -11.53
C ARG A 254 7.63 14.65 -11.43
N LYS A 255 7.28 13.98 -10.33
CA LYS A 255 7.50 12.54 -10.13
C LYS A 255 6.32 11.67 -10.57
N HIS A 256 5.30 12.27 -11.21
CA HIS A 256 4.06 11.62 -11.61
C HIS A 256 3.27 10.98 -10.45
N LEU A 257 3.47 11.49 -9.23
CA LEU A 257 2.77 11.09 -8.01
C LEU A 257 1.63 12.07 -7.70
N LYS A 258 0.76 11.68 -6.77
CA LYS A 258 -0.31 12.51 -6.22
C LYS A 258 0.01 12.91 -4.79
N VAL A 259 -0.59 14.01 -4.33
CA VAL A 259 -0.50 14.47 -2.94
C VAL A 259 -1.79 14.11 -2.21
N ALA A 260 -1.65 13.58 -1.00
CA ALA A 260 -2.73 13.42 -0.02
C ALA A 260 -2.47 14.37 1.14
N VAL A 261 -3.41 15.27 1.40
CA VAL A 261 -3.27 16.31 2.42
C VAL A 261 -4.08 15.93 3.66
N HIS A 262 -3.47 16.07 4.85
CA HIS A 262 -4.19 16.12 6.12
C HIS A 262 -4.60 17.56 6.35
N ALA A 263 -5.89 17.84 6.33
CA ALA A 263 -6.46 19.17 6.55
C ALA A 263 -7.78 18.99 7.29
N VAL A 264 -7.90 19.53 8.51
CA VAL A 264 -9.03 19.26 9.40
C VAL A 264 -9.88 20.49 9.68
N ASP A 265 -9.38 21.68 9.38
CA ASP A 265 -10.10 22.94 9.57
C ASP A 265 -10.31 23.67 8.25
N LYS A 266 -11.18 24.70 8.30
CA LYS A 266 -11.55 25.46 7.09
C LYS A 266 -10.34 26.15 6.44
N THR A 267 -9.41 26.66 7.23
CA THR A 267 -8.25 27.41 6.73
C THR A 267 -7.32 26.49 5.99
N SER A 268 -6.95 25.34 6.58
CA SER A 268 -6.07 24.34 5.97
C SER A 268 -6.70 23.67 4.73
N ILE A 269 -8.04 23.61 4.63
CA ILE A 269 -8.74 23.12 3.43
C ILE A 269 -8.71 24.14 2.28
N GLN A 270 -8.67 25.42 2.60
CA GLN A 270 -8.71 26.52 1.61
C GLN A 270 -7.31 26.94 1.11
N THR A 271 -6.24 26.50 1.78
CA THR A 271 -4.86 26.76 1.38
C THR A 271 -4.44 25.88 0.21
#